data_b12d2ef15d018ab909e7f996264d5516
#
_entry.id   b12d2ef15d018ab909e7f996264d5516
#
_cell.length_a   1.000
_cell.length_b   1.000
_cell.length_c   1.000
_cell.angle_alpha   90.00
_cell.angle_beta   90.00
_cell.angle_gamma   90.00
#
_symmetry.space_group_name_H-M   'P 1'
#
loop_
_entity.id
_entity.type
_entity.pdbx_description
1 polymer ?
#
loop_
_entity_poly.entity_id
_entity_poly.type
_entity_poly.pdbx_seq_one_letter_code
_entity_poly.pdbx_strand_id
1 'polypeptide(L)'
;RHTGQKDTVLFADAIMGLGFRHACRAGISFGKDDMIIPDSKDATVAATREQVADYEQQYQDGLITQQEKYNKVIDAWSRCGDTVANAMMDELAATPMDEHGREREINAIYMMSHSGARGSPAQMKQLGGMRGLMAKPSGEIIETPIISNFKEGLTVLEYFNSTHGARKGLADTALKTANSGYLTRRLVDVSQDCTIVEEDCGTENALEMKAIVQGGSVIASLGERILGRTMAEDIVDSKDDSVVIKAGTLLDEAAIVVIE
;
A
#
# COMPACT_ATOMS: atom_id res chain seq x y z
N ARG A 1 0.17 -22.97 13.05
CA ARG A 1 -1.01 -23.52 13.79
C ARG A 1 -1.01 -25.04 13.83
N HIS A 2 -0.69 -25.72 12.73
CA HIS A 2 -0.73 -27.20 12.66
C HIS A 2 0.61 -27.85 13.03
N THR A 3 1.69 -27.09 13.07
CA THR A 3 3.04 -27.55 13.39
C THR A 3 3.59 -26.80 14.59
N GLY A 4 4.44 -27.45 15.38
CA GLY A 4 5.12 -26.80 16.49
C GLY A 4 6.06 -25.69 16.02
N GLN A 5 6.48 -24.81 16.93
CA GLN A 5 7.32 -23.67 16.64
C GLN A 5 8.62 -24.06 15.90
N LYS A 6 9.26 -25.17 16.34
CA LYS A 6 10.49 -25.69 15.72
C LYS A 6 10.28 -26.11 14.26
N ASP A 7 9.20 -26.87 13.99
CA ASP A 7 8.91 -27.35 12.64
C ASP A 7 8.51 -26.20 11.70
N THR A 8 7.84 -25.18 12.21
CA THR A 8 7.52 -23.95 11.46
C THR A 8 8.79 -23.22 11.02
N VAL A 9 9.79 -23.09 11.89
CA VAL A 9 11.08 -22.46 11.55
C VAL A 9 11.82 -23.26 10.49
N LEU A 10 11.91 -24.57 10.65
CA LEU A 10 12.57 -25.45 9.68
C LEU A 10 11.87 -25.41 8.31
N PHE A 11 10.56 -25.35 8.30
CA PHE A 11 9.77 -25.22 7.08
C PHE A 11 10.02 -23.86 6.39
N ALA A 12 10.02 -22.77 7.16
CA ALA A 12 10.32 -21.45 6.62
C ALA A 12 11.73 -21.36 6.01
N ASP A 13 12.73 -21.91 6.68
CA ASP A 13 14.10 -21.98 6.16
C ASP A 13 14.19 -22.81 4.88
N ALA A 14 13.48 -23.92 4.81
CA ALA A 14 13.45 -24.77 3.63
C ALA A 14 12.81 -24.07 2.43
N ILE A 15 11.69 -23.33 2.63
CA ILE A 15 11.05 -22.53 1.58
C ILE A 15 11.97 -21.40 1.12
N MET A 16 12.61 -20.69 2.04
CA MET A 16 13.57 -19.63 1.71
C MET A 16 14.72 -20.18 0.85
N GLY A 17 15.32 -21.30 1.25
CA GLY A 17 16.39 -21.96 0.50
C GLY A 17 15.95 -22.42 -0.90
N LEU A 18 14.73 -22.93 -1.01
CA LEU A 18 14.12 -23.32 -2.29
C LEU A 18 13.95 -22.08 -3.19
N GLY A 19 13.40 -20.99 -2.66
CA GLY A 19 13.20 -19.74 -3.36
C GLY A 19 14.50 -19.15 -3.91
N PHE A 20 15.54 -19.07 -3.10
CA PHE A 20 16.86 -18.58 -3.54
C PHE A 20 17.48 -19.44 -4.64
N ARG A 21 17.37 -20.77 -4.54
CA ARG A 21 17.89 -21.69 -5.55
C ARG A 21 17.21 -21.51 -6.90
N HIS A 22 15.88 -21.39 -6.89
CA HIS A 22 15.12 -21.22 -8.12
C HIS A 22 15.28 -19.83 -8.72
N ALA A 23 15.30 -18.77 -7.91
CA ALA A 23 15.58 -17.43 -8.38
C ALA A 23 16.96 -17.29 -9.02
N CYS A 24 17.98 -17.94 -8.43
CA CYS A 24 19.32 -17.97 -9.01
C CYS A 24 19.35 -18.71 -10.36
N ARG A 25 18.65 -19.85 -10.48
CA ARG A 25 18.59 -20.62 -11.73
C ARG A 25 17.81 -19.91 -12.83
N ALA A 26 16.75 -19.18 -12.47
CA ALA A 26 15.93 -18.44 -13.42
C ALA A 26 16.69 -17.27 -14.05
N GLY A 27 17.69 -16.69 -13.33
CA GLY A 27 18.50 -15.59 -13.84
C GLY A 27 17.69 -14.35 -14.21
N ILE A 28 16.60 -14.08 -13.47
CA ILE A 28 15.70 -12.95 -13.74
C ILE A 28 16.46 -11.64 -13.60
N SER A 29 16.52 -10.88 -14.69
CA SER A 29 17.09 -9.53 -14.72
C SER A 29 16.15 -8.59 -15.46
N PHE A 30 16.33 -7.28 -15.28
CA PHE A 30 15.55 -6.27 -15.97
C PHE A 30 16.45 -5.14 -16.47
N GLY A 31 16.04 -4.52 -17.55
CA GLY A 31 16.69 -3.37 -18.13
C GLY A 31 15.73 -2.18 -18.27
N LYS A 32 16.23 -1.09 -18.82
CA LYS A 32 15.44 0.12 -19.11
C LYS A 32 14.26 -0.19 -20.05
N ASP A 33 14.46 -1.10 -20.99
CA ASP A 33 13.49 -1.40 -22.05
C ASP A 33 12.32 -2.23 -21.56
N ASP A 34 12.49 -2.99 -20.47
CA ASP A 34 11.41 -3.75 -19.83
C ASP A 34 10.36 -2.86 -19.17
N MET A 35 10.69 -1.59 -18.96
CA MET A 35 9.74 -0.59 -18.45
C MET A 35 8.90 -0.08 -19.60
N ILE A 36 7.61 -0.40 -19.61
CA ILE A 36 6.66 0.00 -20.64
C ILE A 36 6.06 1.36 -20.27
N ILE A 37 5.98 2.26 -21.24
CA ILE A 37 5.24 3.52 -21.12
C ILE A 37 3.94 3.32 -21.90
N PRO A 38 2.76 3.47 -21.28
CA PRO A 38 1.50 3.22 -21.98
C PRO A 38 1.26 4.23 -23.08
N ASP A 39 0.86 3.76 -24.25
CA ASP A 39 0.55 4.61 -25.42
C ASP A 39 -0.61 5.59 -25.14
N SER A 40 -1.50 5.24 -24.22
CA SER A 40 -2.63 6.07 -23.78
C SER A 40 -2.21 7.28 -22.92
N LYS A 41 -0.96 7.35 -22.46
CA LYS A 41 -0.49 8.39 -21.53
C LYS A 41 -0.72 9.79 -22.07
N ASP A 42 -0.25 10.06 -23.30
CA ASP A 42 -0.29 11.40 -23.88
C ASP A 42 -1.73 11.89 -24.10
N ALA A 43 -2.63 11.01 -24.54
CA ALA A 43 -4.04 11.33 -24.70
C ALA A 43 -4.72 11.64 -23.36
N THR A 44 -4.46 10.85 -22.33
CA THR A 44 -4.99 11.05 -20.98
C THR A 44 -4.50 12.35 -20.36
N VAL A 45 -3.21 12.65 -20.52
CA VAL A 45 -2.61 13.89 -20.03
C VAL A 45 -3.17 15.11 -20.78
N ALA A 46 -3.36 15.03 -22.10
CA ALA A 46 -3.95 16.12 -22.90
C ALA A 46 -5.38 16.43 -22.44
N ALA A 47 -6.22 15.41 -22.29
CA ALA A 47 -7.59 15.59 -21.81
C ALA A 47 -7.65 16.20 -20.39
N THR A 48 -6.72 15.81 -19.52
CA THR A 48 -6.64 16.40 -18.17
C THR A 48 -6.18 17.85 -18.20
N ARG A 49 -5.27 18.22 -19.13
CA ARG A 49 -4.86 19.62 -19.31
C ARG A 49 -6.02 20.51 -19.77
N GLU A 50 -6.89 20.01 -20.64
CA GLU A 50 -8.09 20.73 -21.06
C GLU A 50 -9.03 20.96 -19.87
N GLN A 51 -9.29 19.93 -19.05
CA GLN A 51 -10.10 20.07 -17.85
C GLN A 51 -9.53 21.08 -16.84
N VAL A 52 -8.21 21.08 -16.66
CA VAL A 52 -7.54 22.05 -15.78
C VAL A 52 -7.65 23.48 -16.34
N ALA A 53 -7.55 23.66 -17.66
CA ALA A 53 -7.75 24.94 -18.32
C ALA A 53 -9.19 25.47 -18.13
N ASP A 54 -10.19 24.58 -18.20
CA ASP A 54 -11.59 24.93 -17.89
C ASP A 54 -11.77 25.38 -16.44
N TYR A 55 -11.13 24.72 -15.48
CA TYR A 55 -11.19 25.14 -14.06
C TYR A 55 -10.49 26.50 -13.86
N GLU A 56 -9.41 26.76 -14.56
CA GLU A 56 -8.77 28.07 -14.54
C GLU A 56 -9.69 29.15 -15.10
N GLN A 57 -10.39 28.88 -16.22
CA GLN A 57 -11.36 29.81 -16.80
C GLN A 57 -12.53 30.08 -15.85
N GLN A 58 -13.10 29.03 -15.22
CA GLN A 58 -14.17 29.17 -14.22
C GLN A 58 -13.72 30.04 -13.03
N TYR A 59 -12.48 29.94 -12.62
CA TYR A 59 -11.93 30.79 -11.57
C TYR A 59 -11.78 32.24 -12.03
N GLN A 60 -11.30 32.50 -13.24
CA GLN A 60 -11.18 33.84 -13.81
C GLN A 60 -12.56 34.51 -14.01
N ASP A 61 -13.56 33.73 -14.36
CA ASP A 61 -14.95 34.17 -14.49
C ASP A 61 -15.65 34.39 -13.11
N GLY A 62 -14.97 34.07 -12.00
CA GLY A 62 -15.49 34.23 -10.64
C GLY A 62 -16.54 33.22 -10.24
N LEU A 63 -16.68 32.09 -10.96
CA LEU A 63 -17.65 31.04 -10.70
C LEU A 63 -17.24 30.11 -9.55
N ILE A 64 -15.94 29.97 -9.31
CA ILE A 64 -15.39 29.12 -8.25
C ILE A 64 -14.36 29.88 -7.42
N THR A 65 -14.19 29.46 -6.17
CA THR A 65 -13.17 30.02 -5.27
C THR A 65 -11.78 29.45 -5.58
N GLN A 66 -10.73 30.15 -5.14
CA GLN A 66 -9.35 29.67 -5.28
C GLN A 66 -9.14 28.29 -4.64
N GLN A 67 -9.72 28.06 -3.47
CA GLN A 67 -9.60 26.78 -2.78
C GLN A 67 -10.32 25.65 -3.53
N GLU A 68 -11.46 25.96 -4.13
CA GLU A 68 -12.21 24.99 -4.94
C GLU A 68 -11.46 24.63 -6.23
N LYS A 69 -10.91 25.65 -6.92
CA LYS A 69 -10.01 25.42 -8.07
C LYS A 69 -8.87 24.50 -7.69
N TYR A 70 -8.15 24.82 -6.60
CA TYR A 70 -7.04 24.04 -6.10
C TYR A 70 -7.43 22.57 -5.87
N ASN A 71 -8.56 22.33 -5.20
CA ASN A 71 -9.02 20.97 -4.94
C ASN A 71 -9.40 20.22 -6.21
N LYS A 72 -10.09 20.88 -7.16
CA LYS A 72 -10.47 20.29 -8.45
C LYS A 72 -9.24 19.93 -9.31
N VAL A 73 -8.24 20.80 -9.34
CA VAL A 73 -6.99 20.55 -10.09
C VAL A 73 -6.23 19.37 -9.53
N ILE A 74 -6.08 19.28 -8.20
CA ILE A 74 -5.41 18.14 -7.55
C ILE A 74 -6.16 16.85 -7.82
N ASP A 75 -7.48 16.85 -7.69
CA ASP A 75 -8.30 15.66 -7.94
C ASP A 75 -8.20 15.19 -9.40
N ALA A 76 -8.25 16.12 -10.37
CA ALA A 76 -8.07 15.81 -11.78
C ALA A 76 -6.71 15.15 -12.07
N TRP A 77 -5.63 15.70 -11.55
CA TRP A 77 -4.29 15.13 -11.73
C TRP A 77 -4.08 13.82 -10.98
N SER A 78 -4.69 13.64 -9.81
CA SER A 78 -4.66 12.38 -9.08
C SER A 78 -5.32 11.27 -9.89
N ARG A 79 -6.52 11.51 -10.40
CA ARG A 79 -7.25 10.55 -11.26
C ARG A 79 -6.49 10.24 -12.55
N CYS A 80 -5.92 11.26 -13.20
CA CYS A 80 -5.08 11.08 -14.37
C CYS A 80 -3.92 10.12 -14.06
N GLY A 81 -3.21 10.37 -12.96
CA GLY A 81 -2.10 9.54 -12.54
C GLY A 81 -2.49 8.10 -12.23
N ASP A 82 -3.67 7.87 -11.66
CA ASP A 82 -4.17 6.51 -11.38
C ASP A 82 -4.63 5.81 -12.66
N THR A 83 -5.25 6.53 -13.60
CA THR A 83 -5.62 5.98 -14.92
C THR A 83 -4.39 5.53 -15.69
N VAL A 84 -3.35 6.38 -15.75
CA VAL A 84 -2.07 6.03 -16.40
C VAL A 84 -1.37 4.86 -15.71
N ALA A 85 -1.43 4.80 -14.36
CA ALA A 85 -0.84 3.69 -13.62
C ALA A 85 -1.54 2.36 -13.89
N ASN A 86 -2.86 2.36 -13.94
CA ASN A 86 -3.64 1.15 -14.24
C ASN A 86 -3.37 0.68 -15.68
N ALA A 87 -3.41 1.57 -16.65
CA ALA A 87 -3.09 1.24 -18.04
C ALA A 87 -1.66 0.66 -18.18
N MET A 88 -0.69 1.25 -17.50
CA MET A 88 0.69 0.72 -17.47
C MET A 88 0.76 -0.67 -16.84
N MET A 89 0.06 -0.91 -15.73
CA MET A 89 0.06 -2.22 -15.07
C MET A 89 -0.61 -3.28 -15.92
N ASP A 90 -1.68 -2.93 -16.63
CA ASP A 90 -2.38 -3.84 -17.56
C ASP A 90 -1.48 -4.20 -18.74
N GLU A 91 -0.75 -3.24 -19.32
CA GLU A 91 0.20 -3.50 -20.40
C GLU A 91 1.41 -4.33 -19.92
N LEU A 92 1.92 -4.08 -18.70
CA LEU A 92 2.99 -4.89 -18.10
C LEU A 92 2.54 -6.33 -17.79
N ALA A 93 1.26 -6.52 -17.43
CA ALA A 93 0.68 -7.83 -17.15
C ALA A 93 0.39 -8.62 -18.44
N ALA A 94 0.18 -7.92 -19.56
CA ALA A 94 -0.10 -8.55 -20.83
C ALA A 94 1.09 -9.41 -21.28
N THR A 95 0.82 -10.66 -21.60
CA THR A 95 1.82 -11.56 -22.20
C THR A 95 1.86 -11.27 -23.70
N PRO A 96 2.89 -10.59 -24.22
CA PRO A 96 2.94 -10.31 -25.65
C PRO A 96 3.10 -11.62 -26.43
N MET A 97 2.30 -11.79 -27.47
CA MET A 97 2.48 -12.87 -28.43
C MET A 97 3.60 -12.52 -29.42
N ASP A 98 4.44 -13.47 -29.73
CA ASP A 98 5.42 -13.35 -30.80
C ASP A 98 4.73 -13.40 -32.18
N GLU A 99 5.40 -12.91 -33.23
CA GLU A 99 4.91 -12.98 -34.63
C GLU A 99 4.52 -14.40 -35.07
N HIS A 100 5.00 -15.41 -34.34
CA HIS A 100 4.73 -16.83 -34.54
C HIS A 100 3.65 -17.41 -33.64
N GLY A 101 2.91 -16.56 -32.88
CA GLY A 101 1.88 -16.98 -31.94
C GLY A 101 2.38 -17.70 -30.71
N ARG A 102 3.66 -17.52 -30.32
CA ARG A 102 4.23 -18.04 -29.08
C ARG A 102 4.15 -16.99 -28.01
N GLU A 103 3.82 -17.39 -26.79
CA GLU A 103 3.90 -16.52 -25.63
C GLU A 103 5.36 -16.09 -25.40
N ARG A 104 5.59 -14.77 -25.34
CA ARG A 104 6.88 -14.23 -24.90
C ARG A 104 7.04 -14.42 -23.39
N GLU A 105 8.26 -14.30 -22.92
CA GLU A 105 8.55 -14.32 -21.49
C GLU A 105 7.79 -13.19 -20.76
N ILE A 106 7.28 -13.51 -19.57
CA ILE A 106 6.63 -12.54 -18.70
C ILE A 106 7.61 -11.43 -18.35
N ASN A 107 7.15 -10.20 -18.38
CA ASN A 107 7.98 -9.04 -18.02
C ASN A 107 8.56 -9.20 -16.62
N ALA A 108 9.90 -9.12 -16.50
CA ALA A 108 10.62 -9.32 -15.25
C ALA A 108 10.19 -8.31 -14.15
N ILE A 109 9.89 -7.08 -14.52
CA ILE A 109 9.44 -6.03 -13.61
C ILE A 109 8.05 -6.36 -13.06
N TYR A 110 7.13 -6.81 -13.93
CA TYR A 110 5.82 -7.27 -13.50
C TYR A 110 5.93 -8.47 -12.56
N MET A 111 6.77 -9.44 -12.90
CA MET A 111 7.01 -10.62 -12.06
C MET A 111 7.49 -10.24 -10.66
N MET A 112 8.45 -9.32 -10.55
CA MET A 112 8.98 -8.86 -9.26
C MET A 112 7.94 -8.10 -8.45
N SER A 113 7.20 -7.21 -9.08
CA SER A 113 6.17 -6.38 -8.45
C SER A 113 4.96 -7.20 -8.01
N HIS A 114 4.44 -8.07 -8.87
CA HIS A 114 3.28 -8.91 -8.59
C HIS A 114 3.56 -9.96 -7.53
N SER A 115 4.73 -10.57 -7.53
CA SER A 115 5.14 -11.54 -6.49
C SER A 115 5.42 -10.90 -5.12
N GLY A 116 5.56 -9.58 -5.07
CA GLY A 116 5.94 -8.87 -3.84
C GLY A 116 7.42 -8.98 -3.47
N ALA A 117 8.25 -9.56 -4.34
CA ALA A 117 9.68 -9.71 -4.08
C ALA A 117 10.38 -8.35 -3.99
N ARG A 118 10.10 -7.45 -4.93
CA ARG A 118 10.65 -6.08 -4.95
C ARG A 118 9.80 -5.15 -5.79
N GLY A 119 9.63 -3.94 -5.30
CA GLY A 119 8.85 -2.91 -5.97
C GLY A 119 7.35 -2.98 -5.64
N SER A 120 6.71 -1.83 -5.62
CA SER A 120 5.26 -1.70 -5.47
C SER A 120 4.67 -1.08 -6.73
N PRO A 121 3.36 -1.22 -7.01
CA PRO A 121 2.71 -0.53 -8.12
C PRO A 121 2.95 0.97 -8.13
N ALA A 122 3.01 1.61 -6.95
CA ALA A 122 3.32 3.03 -6.82
C ALA A 122 4.74 3.39 -7.28
N GLN A 123 5.72 2.50 -7.04
CA GLN A 123 7.09 2.69 -7.53
C GLN A 123 7.17 2.47 -9.05
N MET A 124 6.44 1.49 -9.58
CA MET A 124 6.35 1.24 -11.03
C MET A 124 5.71 2.43 -11.75
N LYS A 125 4.65 3.02 -11.17
CA LYS A 125 4.02 4.26 -11.67
C LYS A 125 5.03 5.38 -11.87
N GLN A 126 5.98 5.57 -10.97
CA GLN A 126 7.01 6.60 -11.09
C GLN A 126 8.06 6.27 -12.16
N LEU A 127 8.32 4.99 -12.42
CA LEU A 127 9.32 4.55 -13.38
C LEU A 127 8.84 4.63 -14.83
N GLY A 128 7.64 4.16 -15.13
CA GLY A 128 7.10 4.04 -16.49
C GLY A 128 5.82 4.85 -16.77
N GLY A 129 5.11 5.28 -15.74
CA GLY A 129 3.88 6.05 -15.89
C GLY A 129 4.11 7.56 -15.77
N MET A 130 3.71 8.11 -14.63
CA MET A 130 3.80 9.53 -14.31
C MET A 130 4.18 9.68 -12.84
N ARG A 131 5.12 10.56 -12.53
CA ARG A 131 5.52 10.76 -11.13
C ARG A 131 4.42 11.40 -10.28
N GLY A 132 3.64 12.31 -10.87
CA GLY A 132 2.45 12.89 -10.25
C GLY A 132 2.71 14.10 -9.38
N LEU A 133 1.81 14.34 -8.43
CA LEU A 133 1.82 15.52 -7.57
C LEU A 133 2.89 15.41 -6.48
N MET A 134 3.54 16.54 -6.19
CA MET A 134 4.55 16.66 -5.15
C MET A 134 4.04 17.52 -4.00
N ALA A 135 4.37 17.14 -2.77
CA ALA A 135 4.07 17.93 -1.59
C ALA A 135 5.29 18.75 -1.16
N LYS A 136 5.06 20.00 -0.79
CA LYS A 136 6.05 20.85 -0.10
C LYS A 136 6.35 20.29 1.29
N PRO A 137 7.47 20.67 1.92
CA PRO A 137 7.73 20.29 3.33
C PRO A 137 6.62 20.70 4.29
N SER A 138 5.88 21.78 3.99
CA SER A 138 4.71 22.23 4.75
C SER A 138 3.52 21.27 4.72
N GLY A 139 3.49 20.32 3.78
CA GLY A 139 2.36 19.42 3.54
C GLY A 139 1.43 19.87 2.41
N GLU A 140 1.54 21.11 1.95
CA GLU A 140 0.77 21.64 0.82
C GLU A 140 1.19 20.93 -0.49
N ILE A 141 0.24 20.53 -1.30
CA ILE A 141 0.49 19.88 -2.59
C ILE A 141 0.72 20.97 -3.66
N ILE A 142 1.71 20.76 -4.49
CA ILE A 142 2.01 21.67 -5.61
C ILE A 142 1.01 21.36 -6.73
N GLU A 143 0.26 22.38 -7.22
CA GLU A 143 -0.75 22.24 -8.27
C GLU A 143 -0.18 21.69 -9.58
N THR A 144 1.08 22.00 -9.88
CA THR A 144 1.75 21.54 -11.10
C THR A 144 2.29 20.13 -10.89
N PRO A 145 1.75 19.10 -11.56
CA PRO A 145 2.23 17.73 -11.44
C PRO A 145 3.54 17.54 -12.21
N ILE A 146 4.25 16.48 -11.85
CA ILE A 146 5.37 15.96 -12.64
C ILE A 146 4.80 14.92 -13.61
N ILE A 147 4.71 15.26 -14.88
CA ILE A 147 4.14 14.41 -15.93
C ILE A 147 5.15 13.36 -16.39
N SER A 148 6.42 13.74 -16.45
CA SER A 148 7.48 12.83 -16.86
C SER A 148 7.69 11.69 -15.86
N ASN A 149 8.15 10.56 -16.36
CA ASN A 149 8.61 9.42 -15.59
C ASN A 149 10.14 9.35 -15.58
N PHE A 150 10.69 8.42 -14.81
CA PHE A 150 12.15 8.25 -14.74
C PHE A 150 12.75 7.66 -16.02
N LYS A 151 11.97 6.88 -16.80
CA LYS A 151 12.44 6.33 -18.08
C LYS A 151 12.67 7.43 -19.13
N GLU A 152 11.73 8.38 -19.22
CA GLU A 152 11.81 9.54 -20.13
C GLU A 152 12.86 10.55 -19.67
N GLY A 153 13.01 10.69 -18.36
CA GLY A 153 13.80 11.73 -17.73
C GLY A 153 12.96 12.96 -17.39
N LEU A 154 13.29 13.60 -16.28
CA LEU A 154 12.59 14.78 -15.76
C LEU A 154 13.15 16.04 -16.41
N THR A 155 12.29 17.01 -16.68
CA THR A 155 12.72 18.38 -17.04
C THR A 155 13.37 19.06 -15.83
N VAL A 156 14.12 20.13 -16.06
CA VAL A 156 14.81 20.86 -14.98
C VAL A 156 13.84 21.36 -13.91
N LEU A 157 12.68 21.89 -14.32
CA LEU A 157 11.65 22.36 -13.38
C LEU A 157 11.00 21.22 -12.60
N GLU A 158 10.69 20.11 -13.25
CA GLU A 158 10.15 18.93 -12.62
C GLU A 158 11.16 18.31 -11.62
N TYR A 159 12.43 18.30 -12.00
CA TYR A 159 13.49 17.86 -11.09
C TYR A 159 13.56 18.74 -9.83
N PHE A 160 13.53 20.06 -10.02
CA PHE A 160 13.52 21.00 -8.89
C PHE A 160 12.31 20.79 -7.97
N ASN A 161 11.10 20.66 -8.53
CA ASN A 161 9.91 20.37 -7.75
C ASN A 161 10.01 19.04 -7.00
N SER A 162 10.67 18.05 -7.59
CA SER A 162 10.85 16.75 -6.95
C SER A 162 11.79 16.78 -5.75
N THR A 163 12.70 17.77 -5.67
CA THR A 163 13.62 17.90 -4.52
C THR A 163 12.91 18.20 -3.21
N HIS A 164 11.73 18.84 -3.25
CA HIS A 164 10.92 19.08 -2.07
C HIS A 164 10.50 17.77 -1.40
N GLY A 165 10.02 16.81 -2.20
CA GLY A 165 9.64 15.48 -1.71
C GLY A 165 10.84 14.69 -1.18
N ALA A 166 11.99 14.75 -1.85
CA ALA A 166 13.21 14.09 -1.40
C ALA A 166 13.69 14.65 -0.07
N ARG A 167 13.75 15.97 0.08
CA ARG A 167 14.16 16.64 1.34
C ARG A 167 13.21 16.29 2.49
N LYS A 168 11.88 16.33 2.23
CA LYS A 168 10.89 15.94 3.22
C LYS A 168 11.08 14.49 3.66
N GLY A 169 11.25 13.57 2.70
CA GLY A 169 11.47 12.15 2.99
C GLY A 169 12.71 11.89 3.84
N LEU A 170 13.82 12.57 3.56
CA LEU A 170 15.04 12.46 4.36
C LEU A 170 14.85 12.99 5.78
N ALA A 171 14.22 14.16 5.95
CA ALA A 171 13.95 14.74 7.26
C ALA A 171 12.96 13.86 8.06
N ASP A 172 11.87 13.41 7.46
CA ASP A 172 10.88 12.55 8.10
C ASP A 172 11.50 11.22 8.55
N THR A 173 12.37 10.62 7.74
CA THR A 173 13.06 9.37 8.08
C THR A 173 13.95 9.57 9.33
N ALA A 174 14.72 10.63 9.37
CA ALA A 174 15.60 10.93 10.51
C ALA A 174 14.80 11.13 11.81
N LEU A 175 13.71 11.91 11.74
CA LEU A 175 12.85 12.19 12.90
C LEU A 175 12.09 10.93 13.37
N LYS A 176 11.53 10.16 12.45
CA LYS A 176 10.82 8.91 12.77
C LYS A 176 11.75 7.88 13.41
N THR A 177 13.00 7.76 12.94
CA THR A 177 13.99 6.84 13.52
C THR A 177 14.27 7.20 14.97
N ALA A 178 14.50 8.48 15.28
CA ALA A 178 14.74 8.94 16.64
C ALA A 178 13.53 8.68 17.56
N ASN A 179 12.33 9.02 17.10
CA ASN A 179 11.08 8.81 17.86
C ASN A 179 10.80 7.31 18.10
N SER A 180 11.02 6.48 17.09
CA SER A 180 10.87 5.02 17.22
C SER A 180 11.86 4.43 18.21
N GLY A 181 13.13 4.85 18.17
CA GLY A 181 14.14 4.40 19.11
C GLY A 181 13.83 4.79 20.56
N TYR A 182 13.39 6.03 20.78
CA TYR A 182 12.97 6.48 22.11
C TYR A 182 11.71 5.76 22.62
N LEU A 183 10.71 5.54 21.75
CA LEU A 183 9.52 4.76 22.10
C LEU A 183 9.88 3.32 22.47
N THR A 184 10.71 2.66 21.66
CA THR A 184 11.18 1.30 21.92
C THR A 184 11.88 1.19 23.25
N ARG A 185 12.82 2.12 23.55
CA ARG A 185 13.50 2.15 24.85
C ARG A 185 12.52 2.26 26.00
N ARG A 186 11.56 3.20 25.95
CA ARG A 186 10.57 3.36 27.02
C ARG A 186 9.71 2.10 27.21
N LEU A 187 9.31 1.45 26.10
CA LEU A 187 8.55 0.21 26.17
C LEU A 187 9.37 -0.92 26.81
N VAL A 188 10.63 -1.05 26.43
CA VAL A 188 11.53 -2.05 27.04
C VAL A 188 11.72 -1.77 28.52
N ASP A 189 12.01 -0.53 28.92
CA ASP A 189 12.21 -0.14 30.32
C ASP A 189 10.98 -0.48 31.20
N VAL A 190 9.78 -0.38 30.67
CA VAL A 190 8.53 -0.74 31.36
C VAL A 190 8.26 -2.25 31.32
N SER A 191 8.47 -2.89 30.19
CA SER A 191 8.08 -4.29 30.00
C SER A 191 9.07 -5.30 30.54
N GLN A 192 10.34 -4.94 30.74
CA GLN A 192 11.38 -5.84 31.25
C GLN A 192 11.06 -6.37 32.68
N ASP A 193 10.36 -5.57 33.47
CA ASP A 193 9.99 -5.93 34.84
C ASP A 193 8.67 -6.73 34.89
N CYS A 194 7.96 -6.85 33.76
CA CYS A 194 6.72 -7.62 33.67
C CYS A 194 7.03 -9.11 33.52
N THR A 195 6.75 -9.90 34.56
CA THR A 195 6.86 -11.36 34.54
C THR A 195 5.50 -12.01 34.60
N ILE A 196 5.30 -13.05 33.78
CA ILE A 196 4.09 -13.87 33.85
C ILE A 196 4.27 -14.84 34.99
N VAL A 197 3.39 -14.76 36.01
CA VAL A 197 3.43 -15.62 37.22
C VAL A 197 2.42 -16.73 37.18
N GLU A 198 1.36 -16.59 36.37
CA GLU A 198 0.27 -17.55 36.22
C GLU A 198 -0.08 -17.66 34.73
N GLU A 199 -0.48 -18.83 34.26
CA GLU A 199 -0.94 -19.04 32.89
C GLU A 199 -2.32 -18.40 32.65
N ASP A 200 -3.23 -18.58 33.63
CA ASP A 200 -4.56 -18.00 33.66
C ASP A 200 -4.87 -17.50 35.07
N CYS A 201 -5.08 -16.19 35.19
CA CYS A 201 -5.40 -15.53 36.45
C CYS A 201 -6.91 -15.57 36.77
N GLY A 202 -7.74 -16.23 35.94
CA GLY A 202 -9.18 -16.35 36.14
C GLY A 202 -9.93 -15.01 36.14
N THR A 203 -9.42 -13.99 35.47
CA THR A 203 -10.07 -12.68 35.41
C THR A 203 -11.37 -12.73 34.60
N GLU A 204 -12.42 -12.10 35.12
CA GLU A 204 -13.65 -11.84 34.37
C GLU A 204 -13.63 -10.55 33.59
N ASN A 205 -12.58 -9.73 33.74
CA ASN A 205 -12.43 -8.48 33.02
C ASN A 205 -12.02 -8.75 31.56
N ALA A 206 -12.79 -8.18 30.63
CA ALA A 206 -12.57 -8.30 29.20
C ALA A 206 -12.48 -6.94 28.51
N LEU A 207 -11.95 -6.93 27.31
CA LEU A 207 -11.87 -5.75 26.47
C LEU A 207 -12.94 -5.82 25.36
N GLU A 208 -13.79 -4.81 25.29
CA GLU A 208 -14.74 -4.66 24.18
C GLU A 208 -13.97 -4.23 22.91
N MET A 209 -14.13 -4.99 21.83
CA MET A 209 -13.50 -4.70 20.54
C MET A 209 -14.55 -4.28 19.52
N LYS A 210 -14.25 -3.19 18.80
CA LYS A 210 -15.08 -2.66 17.70
C LYS A 210 -14.20 -2.36 16.50
N ALA A 211 -14.77 -2.35 15.30
CA ALA A 211 -14.07 -1.87 14.10
C ALA A 211 -13.67 -0.40 14.28
N ILE A 212 -12.50 -0.02 13.76
CA ILE A 212 -12.05 1.38 13.76
C ILE A 212 -12.56 2.03 12.49
N VAL A 213 -13.46 2.99 12.65
CA VAL A 213 -14.03 3.78 11.54
C VAL A 213 -13.59 5.23 11.70
N GLN A 214 -13.01 5.80 10.65
CA GLN A 214 -12.64 7.21 10.60
C GLN A 214 -13.14 7.84 9.31
N GLY A 215 -13.90 8.92 9.43
CA GLY A 215 -14.43 9.64 8.26
C GLY A 215 -15.36 8.82 7.36
N GLY A 216 -16.04 7.80 7.91
CA GLY A 216 -16.94 6.92 7.16
C GLY A 216 -16.26 5.74 6.47
N SER A 217 -14.92 5.63 6.53
CA SER A 217 -14.18 4.46 6.04
C SER A 217 -13.69 3.59 7.20
N VAL A 218 -13.74 2.27 7.02
CA VAL A 218 -13.20 1.30 7.98
C VAL A 218 -11.69 1.24 7.80
N ILE A 219 -10.92 1.66 8.81
CA ILE A 219 -9.45 1.61 8.82
C ILE A 219 -8.96 0.22 9.24
N ALA A 220 -9.59 -0.37 10.24
CA ALA A 220 -9.31 -1.72 10.69
C ALA A 220 -10.62 -2.44 10.94
N SER A 221 -10.82 -3.59 10.29
CA SER A 221 -12.01 -4.41 10.46
C SER A 221 -12.09 -5.01 11.87
N LEU A 222 -13.27 -5.45 12.27
CA LEU A 222 -13.42 -6.16 13.53
C LEU A 222 -12.58 -7.45 13.53
N GLY A 223 -12.62 -8.19 12.41
CA GLY A 223 -11.90 -9.45 12.26
C GLY A 223 -10.38 -9.29 12.43
N GLU A 224 -9.78 -8.25 11.82
CA GLU A 224 -8.34 -7.96 12.00
C GLU A 224 -7.95 -7.69 13.47
N ARG A 225 -8.87 -7.09 14.24
CA ARG A 225 -8.60 -6.74 15.64
C ARG A 225 -8.80 -7.89 16.62
N ILE A 226 -9.66 -8.84 16.30
CA ILE A 226 -10.00 -9.98 17.19
C ILE A 226 -9.23 -11.25 16.83
N LEU A 227 -8.58 -11.32 15.68
CA LEU A 227 -7.80 -12.47 15.24
C LEU A 227 -6.75 -12.87 16.30
N GLY A 228 -6.77 -14.14 16.72
CA GLY A 228 -5.83 -14.68 17.70
C GLY A 228 -6.12 -14.28 19.15
N ARG A 229 -7.29 -13.68 19.44
CA ARG A 229 -7.73 -13.39 20.81
C ARG A 229 -8.66 -14.50 21.32
N THR A 230 -8.76 -14.61 22.65
CA THR A 230 -9.66 -15.56 23.31
C THR A 230 -10.95 -14.86 23.70
N MET A 231 -12.08 -15.51 23.47
CA MET A 231 -13.38 -14.97 23.83
C MET A 231 -13.59 -15.02 25.34
N ALA A 232 -14.10 -13.94 25.91
CA ALA A 232 -14.46 -13.85 27.33
C ALA A 232 -15.89 -14.33 27.60
N GLU A 233 -16.80 -14.09 26.65
CA GLU A 233 -18.22 -14.42 26.75
C GLU A 233 -18.66 -15.25 25.55
N ASP A 234 -19.79 -15.96 25.69
CA ASP A 234 -20.39 -16.71 24.59
C ASP A 234 -20.98 -15.76 23.56
N ILE A 235 -20.72 -15.99 22.28
CA ILE A 235 -21.38 -15.28 21.18
C ILE A 235 -22.65 -16.09 20.83
N VAL A 236 -23.77 -15.40 20.92
CA VAL A 236 -25.11 -15.97 20.64
C VAL A 236 -25.65 -15.37 19.35
N ASP A 237 -26.22 -16.20 18.48
CA ASP A 237 -26.90 -15.69 17.27
C ASP A 237 -28.19 -14.98 17.69
N SER A 238 -28.37 -13.77 17.16
CA SER A 238 -29.54 -12.92 17.46
C SER A 238 -30.87 -13.50 16.94
N LYS A 239 -30.85 -14.54 16.09
CA LYS A 239 -32.04 -15.13 15.47
C LYS A 239 -32.55 -16.36 16.23
N ASP A 240 -31.63 -17.22 16.68
CA ASP A 240 -31.96 -18.55 17.18
C ASP A 240 -31.55 -18.77 18.65
N ASP A 241 -30.97 -17.75 19.31
CA ASP A 241 -30.41 -17.84 20.67
C ASP A 241 -29.40 -19.01 20.83
N SER A 242 -28.85 -19.50 19.71
CA SER A 242 -27.86 -20.58 19.75
C SER A 242 -26.46 -20.01 19.98
N VAL A 243 -25.67 -20.69 20.82
CA VAL A 243 -24.27 -20.31 21.06
C VAL A 243 -23.44 -20.67 19.83
N VAL A 244 -22.95 -19.67 19.13
CA VAL A 244 -22.11 -19.82 17.93
C VAL A 244 -20.66 -20.07 18.30
N ILE A 245 -20.13 -19.30 19.26
CA ILE A 245 -18.76 -19.45 19.77
C ILE A 245 -18.79 -19.38 21.27
N LYS A 246 -18.16 -20.36 21.92
CA LYS A 246 -18.12 -20.46 23.41
C LYS A 246 -17.00 -19.56 23.97
N ALA A 247 -17.23 -19.09 25.19
CA ALA A 247 -16.18 -18.46 26.00
C ALA A 247 -14.97 -19.40 26.13
N GLY A 248 -13.77 -18.80 26.18
CA GLY A 248 -12.50 -19.54 26.21
C GLY A 248 -12.00 -20.03 24.85
N THR A 249 -12.76 -19.86 23.77
CA THR A 249 -12.32 -20.25 22.41
C THR A 249 -11.36 -19.21 21.81
N LEU A 250 -10.23 -19.69 21.27
CA LEU A 250 -9.31 -18.87 20.51
C LEU A 250 -9.90 -18.59 19.11
N LEU A 251 -10.01 -17.32 18.74
CA LEU A 251 -10.55 -16.91 17.45
C LEU A 251 -9.51 -17.13 16.34
N ASP A 252 -9.81 -18.04 15.44
CA ASP A 252 -9.07 -18.27 14.21
C ASP A 252 -9.79 -17.61 13.01
N GLU A 253 -9.21 -17.73 11.80
CA GLU A 253 -9.81 -17.15 10.60
C GLU A 253 -11.20 -17.72 10.29
N ALA A 254 -11.47 -18.99 10.62
CA ALA A 254 -12.76 -19.61 10.41
C ALA A 254 -13.83 -19.03 11.36
N ALA A 255 -13.47 -18.81 12.62
CA ALA A 255 -14.33 -18.18 13.60
C ALA A 255 -14.65 -16.71 13.25
N ILE A 256 -13.68 -16.00 12.68
CA ILE A 256 -13.88 -14.60 12.24
C ILE A 256 -14.93 -14.49 11.15
N VAL A 257 -14.88 -15.37 10.15
CA VAL A 257 -15.89 -15.38 9.05
C VAL A 257 -17.31 -15.59 9.56
N VAL A 258 -17.46 -16.26 10.71
CA VAL A 258 -18.77 -16.47 11.35
C VAL A 258 -19.23 -15.25 12.14
N ILE A 259 -18.28 -14.42 12.64
CA ILE A 259 -18.57 -13.22 13.44
C ILE A 259 -18.87 -12.00 12.54
N GLU A 260 -18.20 -11.87 11.39
CA GLU A 260 -18.44 -10.81 10.40
C GLU A 260 -19.63 -11.11 9.49
#